data_45349ea9fbcdcc8e8acefd1648430642
#
_entry.id   45349ea9fbcdcc8e8acefd1648430642
#
_cell.length_a   1.000
_cell.length_b   1.000
_cell.length_c   1.000
_cell.angle_alpha   90.00
_cell.angle_beta   90.00
_cell.angle_gamma   90.00
#
_symmetry.space_group_name_H-M   'P 1'
#
loop_
_entity.id
_entity.type
_entity.pdbx_description
1 polymer ?
#
loop_
_entity_poly.entity_id
_entity_poly.type
_entity_poly.pdbx_seq_one_letter_code
_entity_poly.pdbx_strand_id
1 'polypeptide(L)'
;MEKYKWIFASSRGCEIEMTEITCSVDEAKEYMLLKIAAEAEKSNYYFAYPQKYEKDLQIETSSKTGEVIAIKCLNVEKFYGGIINYLMRRADRIQEEIVTTVEKKG
;
A
#
# COMPACT_ATOMS: atom_id res chain seq x y z
N MET A 1 8.21 2.21 19.27
CA MET A 1 8.21 1.89 17.84
C MET A 1 8.53 3.11 17.03
N GLU A 2 9.46 2.98 16.10
CA GLU A 2 9.86 4.12 15.28
C GLU A 2 8.78 4.50 14.27
N LYS A 3 8.60 5.79 14.09
CA LYS A 3 7.65 6.31 13.11
C LYS A 3 8.39 7.05 12.02
N TYR A 4 7.84 6.96 10.82
CA TYR A 4 8.43 7.57 9.64
C TYR A 4 7.37 8.34 8.89
N LYS A 5 7.81 9.27 8.07
CA LYS A 5 6.91 10.00 7.20
C LYS A 5 6.75 9.22 5.90
N TRP A 6 5.52 8.91 5.55
CA TRP A 6 5.20 8.16 4.35
C TRP A 6 4.37 9.02 3.42
N ILE A 7 4.56 8.81 2.13
CA ILE A 7 3.69 9.39 1.12
C ILE A 7 2.76 8.26 0.65
N PHE A 8 1.49 8.42 0.90
CA PHE A 8 0.49 7.47 0.41
C PHE A 8 -0.10 8.02 -0.88
N ALA A 9 -0.11 7.21 -1.92
CA ALA A 9 -0.66 7.61 -3.21
C ALA A 9 -1.63 6.55 -3.69
N SER A 10 -2.75 6.99 -4.26
CA SER A 10 -3.66 6.10 -4.96
C SER A 10 -3.88 6.66 -6.35
N SER A 11 -3.90 5.79 -7.34
CA SER A 11 -4.14 6.23 -8.72
C SER A 11 -5.28 5.44 -9.33
N ARG A 12 -6.17 6.15 -10.03
CA ARG A 12 -7.33 5.61 -10.72
C ARG A 12 -7.32 6.21 -12.11
N GLY A 13 -6.83 5.44 -13.08
CA GLY A 13 -6.69 5.99 -14.40
C GLY A 13 -5.78 7.21 -14.38
N CYS A 14 -6.31 8.36 -14.76
CA CYS A 14 -5.52 9.60 -14.80
C CYS A 14 -5.52 10.36 -13.49
N GLU A 15 -6.31 9.93 -12.51
CA GLU A 15 -6.42 10.64 -11.25
C GLU A 15 -5.44 10.08 -10.23
N ILE A 16 -4.72 10.96 -9.57
CA ILE A 16 -3.77 10.58 -8.53
C ILE A 16 -4.04 11.42 -7.29
N GLU A 17 -4.20 10.75 -6.16
CA GLU A 17 -4.35 11.40 -4.87
C GLU A 17 -3.16 11.05 -4.00
N MET A 18 -2.67 12.02 -3.26
CA MET A 18 -1.51 11.81 -2.38
C MET A 18 -1.78 12.40 -1.00
N THR A 19 -1.30 11.69 0.02
CA THR A 19 -1.47 12.10 1.41
C THR A 19 -0.19 11.76 2.16
N GLU A 20 0.20 12.64 3.08
CA GLU A 20 1.38 12.41 3.92
C GLU A 20 0.92 11.88 5.27
N ILE A 21 1.56 10.80 5.73
CA ILE A 21 1.19 10.13 6.97
C ILE A 21 2.46 9.83 7.77
N THR A 22 2.39 10.02 9.09
CA THR A 22 3.49 9.66 9.97
C THR A 22 3.10 8.46 10.80
N CYS A 23 3.80 7.33 10.62
CA CYS A 23 3.48 6.12 11.35
C CYS A 23 4.61 5.10 11.25
N SER A 24 4.49 4.02 12.03
CA SER A 24 5.47 2.93 11.98
C SER A 24 5.22 2.07 10.75
N VAL A 25 6.13 1.12 10.50
CA VAL A 25 5.98 0.19 9.39
C VAL A 25 4.70 -0.63 9.52
N ASP A 26 4.44 -1.15 10.72
CA ASP A 26 3.24 -1.96 10.92
C ASP A 26 1.97 -1.14 10.74
N GLU A 27 1.98 0.09 11.22
CA GLU A 27 0.84 0.98 11.03
C GLU A 27 0.65 1.34 9.57
N ALA A 28 1.75 1.44 8.81
CA ALA A 28 1.66 1.73 7.38
C ALA A 28 1.00 0.57 6.65
N LYS A 29 1.36 -0.66 6.99
CA LYS A 29 0.71 -1.84 6.40
C LYS A 29 -0.77 -1.85 6.70
N GLU A 30 -1.12 -1.58 7.95
CA GLU A 30 -2.52 -1.56 8.36
C GLU A 30 -3.30 -0.48 7.63
N TYR A 31 -2.70 0.69 7.50
CA TYR A 31 -3.33 1.78 6.76
C TYR A 31 -3.65 1.35 5.33
N MET A 32 -2.69 0.70 4.68
CA MET A 32 -2.88 0.22 3.32
C MET A 32 -4.03 -0.77 3.25
N LEU A 33 -4.06 -1.73 4.16
CA LEU A 33 -5.12 -2.74 4.19
C LEU A 33 -6.49 -2.12 4.42
N LEU A 34 -6.56 -1.13 5.30
CA LEU A 34 -7.84 -0.46 5.57
C LEU A 34 -8.34 0.30 4.35
N LYS A 35 -7.43 0.92 3.60
CA LYS A 35 -7.81 1.64 2.39
C LYS A 35 -8.36 0.68 1.34
N ILE A 36 -7.72 -0.46 1.17
CA ILE A 36 -8.16 -1.46 0.21
C ILE A 36 -9.52 -2.02 0.61
N ALA A 37 -9.69 -2.34 1.89
CA ALA A 37 -10.94 -2.90 2.38
C ALA A 37 -12.09 -1.90 2.23
N ALA A 38 -11.83 -0.62 2.50
CA ALA A 38 -12.85 0.41 2.35
C ALA A 38 -13.31 0.52 0.90
N GLU A 39 -12.39 0.41 -0.04
CA GLU A 39 -12.75 0.48 -1.45
C GLU A 39 -13.56 -0.74 -1.86
N ALA A 40 -13.18 -1.91 -1.38
CA ALA A 40 -13.89 -3.15 -1.67
C ALA A 40 -15.31 -3.11 -1.12
N GLU A 41 -15.48 -2.57 0.09
CA GLU A 41 -16.77 -2.46 0.72
C GLU A 41 -17.69 -1.55 -0.08
N LYS A 42 -17.19 -0.42 -0.53
CA LYS A 42 -17.96 0.48 -1.37
C LYS A 42 -18.42 -0.20 -2.65
N SER A 43 -17.54 -1.01 -3.22
CA SER A 43 -17.81 -1.63 -4.52
C SER A 43 -18.80 -2.78 -4.41
N ASN A 44 -18.80 -3.50 -3.32
CA ASN A 44 -19.55 -4.75 -3.19
C ASN A 44 -20.73 -4.68 -2.25
N TYR A 45 -20.91 -3.58 -1.58
CA TYR A 45 -22.02 -3.38 -0.65
C TYR A 45 -22.01 -4.34 0.53
N TYR A 46 -20.87 -4.95 0.84
CA TYR A 46 -20.76 -5.73 2.04
C TYR A 46 -19.36 -5.63 2.60
N PHE A 47 -19.25 -5.97 3.85
CA PHE A 47 -18.08 -5.77 4.63
C PHE A 47 -16.93 -6.69 4.19
N ALA A 48 -15.75 -6.12 4.08
CA ALA A 48 -14.55 -6.89 3.80
C ALA A 48 -13.52 -6.60 4.89
N TYR A 49 -12.94 -7.64 5.49
CA TYR A 49 -11.94 -7.35 6.51
C TYR A 49 -10.58 -7.13 5.87
N PRO A 50 -9.83 -6.20 6.49
CA PRO A 50 -8.55 -5.78 5.91
C PRO A 50 -7.55 -6.90 5.70
N GLN A 51 -7.47 -7.83 6.65
CA GLN A 51 -6.47 -8.90 6.59
C GLN A 51 -6.63 -9.80 5.37
N LYS A 52 -7.80 -9.77 4.76
CA LYS A 52 -8.04 -10.52 3.54
C LYS A 52 -7.05 -10.18 2.42
N TYR A 53 -6.56 -8.95 2.44
CA TYR A 53 -5.70 -8.45 1.36
C TYR A 53 -4.21 -8.49 1.70
N GLU A 54 -3.86 -9.00 2.86
CA GLU A 54 -2.47 -9.00 3.30
C GLU A 54 -1.54 -9.68 2.30
N LYS A 55 -2.00 -10.77 1.73
CA LYS A 55 -1.19 -11.52 0.77
C LYS A 55 -0.94 -10.80 -0.54
N ASP A 56 -1.70 -9.74 -0.80
CA ASP A 56 -1.58 -8.99 -2.05
C ASP A 56 -0.64 -7.80 -1.94
N LEU A 57 -0.11 -7.56 -0.76
CA LEU A 57 0.83 -6.47 -0.56
C LEU A 57 2.20 -6.83 -1.11
N GLN A 58 2.84 -5.86 -1.73
CA GLN A 58 4.23 -5.97 -2.18
C GLN A 58 5.07 -5.10 -1.26
N ILE A 59 6.04 -5.71 -0.61
CA ILE A 59 6.91 -5.01 0.34
C ILE A 59 8.24 -4.72 -0.33
N GLU A 60 8.65 -3.46 -0.31
CA GLU A 60 9.93 -3.06 -0.87
C GLU A 60 10.88 -2.68 0.25
N THR A 61 12.07 -3.25 0.23
CA THR A 61 13.06 -3.00 1.26
C THR A 61 14.30 -2.35 0.66
N SER A 62 15.03 -1.65 1.51
CA SER A 62 16.30 -1.05 1.11
C SER A 62 17.33 -2.16 0.89
N SER A 63 18.05 -2.08 -0.20
CA SER A 63 19.12 -3.06 -0.48
C SER A 63 20.30 -2.91 0.47
N LYS A 64 20.39 -1.78 1.16
CA LYS A 64 21.49 -1.49 2.07
C LYS A 64 21.17 -1.86 3.51
N THR A 65 19.97 -1.55 3.97
CA THR A 65 19.63 -1.70 5.39
C THR A 65 18.62 -2.79 5.66
N GLY A 66 17.90 -3.25 4.65
CA GLY A 66 16.85 -4.24 4.82
C GLY A 66 15.56 -3.67 5.41
N GLU A 67 15.53 -2.36 5.65
CA GLU A 67 14.32 -1.73 6.18
C GLU A 67 13.24 -1.65 5.13
N VAL A 68 11.99 -1.77 5.56
CA VAL A 68 10.86 -1.59 4.67
C VAL A 68 10.76 -0.11 4.32
N ILE A 69 10.80 0.20 3.04
CA ILE A 69 10.75 1.58 2.57
C ILE A 69 9.57 1.87 1.67
N ALA A 70 8.84 0.85 1.22
CA ALA A 70 7.62 1.06 0.46
C ALA A 70 6.72 -0.15 0.58
N ILE A 71 5.43 0.08 0.44
CA ILE A 71 4.40 -0.94 0.47
C ILE A 71 3.43 -0.60 -0.64
N LYS A 72 3.11 -1.56 -1.49
CA LYS A 72 2.15 -1.29 -2.56
C LYS A 72 1.20 -2.45 -2.78
N CYS A 73 0.06 -2.13 -3.34
CA CYS A 73 -0.92 -3.12 -3.77
C CYS A 73 -1.46 -2.62 -5.09
N LEU A 74 -1.13 -3.35 -6.15
CA LEU A 74 -1.46 -2.91 -7.50
C LEU A 74 -2.62 -3.68 -8.06
N ASN A 75 -3.33 -3.06 -8.99
CA ASN A 75 -4.39 -3.71 -9.76
C ASN A 75 -5.57 -4.16 -8.90
N VAL A 76 -5.96 -3.31 -7.96
CA VAL A 76 -7.13 -3.60 -7.14
C VAL A 76 -8.37 -3.32 -7.99
N GLU A 77 -9.16 -4.35 -8.23
CA GLU A 77 -10.35 -4.23 -9.08
C GLU A 77 -11.49 -3.53 -8.36
N LYS A 78 -12.22 -2.74 -9.11
CA LYS A 78 -13.41 -2.06 -8.63
C LYS A 78 -14.65 -2.74 -9.18
N PHE A 79 -15.74 -2.58 -8.45
CA PHE A 79 -17.00 -3.22 -8.83
C PHE A 79 -17.50 -2.81 -10.21
N TYR A 80 -17.43 -1.52 -10.51
CA TYR A 80 -17.90 -1.01 -11.79
C TYR A 80 -16.83 -1.00 -12.87
N GLY A 81 -15.81 -1.81 -12.67
CA GLY A 81 -14.67 -1.85 -13.57
C GLY A 81 -13.66 -0.78 -13.19
N GLY A 82 -12.52 -0.86 -13.81
CA GLY A 82 -11.44 0.03 -13.47
C GLY A 82 -10.54 -0.56 -12.41
N ILE A 83 -9.38 0.05 -12.30
CA ILE A 83 -8.32 -0.47 -11.45
C ILE A 83 -7.76 0.65 -10.60
N ILE A 84 -7.49 0.36 -9.34
CA ILE A 84 -6.84 1.31 -8.44
C ILE A 84 -5.51 0.71 -8.02
N ASN A 85 -4.49 1.55 -8.02
CA ASN A 85 -3.18 1.18 -7.51
C ASN A 85 -2.89 1.98 -6.26
N TYR A 86 -2.35 1.32 -5.25
CA TYR A 86 -2.00 1.96 -3.99
C TYR A 86 -0.51 1.82 -3.74
N LEU A 87 0.10 2.90 -3.26
CA LEU A 87 1.52 2.91 -2.95
C LEU A 87 1.77 3.76 -1.71
N MET A 88 2.56 3.22 -0.77
CA MET A 88 3.10 4.00 0.34
C MET A 88 4.61 3.94 0.26
N ARG A 89 5.26 5.09 0.35
CA ARG A 89 6.71 5.14 0.27
C ARG A 89 7.24 6.10 1.32
N ARG A 90 8.33 5.69 1.97
CA ARG A 90 8.96 6.53 2.97
C ARG A 90 9.59 7.74 2.29
N ALA A 91 9.27 8.93 2.81
CA ALA A 91 9.74 10.17 2.22
C ALA A 91 11.26 10.30 2.33
N ASP A 92 11.85 9.75 3.38
CA ASP A 92 13.28 9.88 3.64
C ASP A 92 14.14 8.85 2.88
N ARG A 93 13.50 7.98 2.10
CA ARG A 93 14.23 6.91 1.41
C ARG A 93 13.91 6.84 -0.07
N ILE A 94 13.50 7.96 -0.63
CA ILE A 94 12.99 7.95 -1.99
C ILE A 94 14.05 7.62 -3.04
N GLN A 95 15.32 7.87 -2.71
CA GLN A 95 16.43 7.62 -3.62
C GLN A 95 17.09 6.27 -3.42
N GLU A 96 16.62 5.46 -2.49
CA GLU A 96 17.27 4.20 -2.18
C GLU A 96 16.97 3.12 -3.19
N GLU A 97 17.93 2.24 -3.37
CA GLU A 97 17.76 1.06 -4.18
C GLU A 97 16.82 0.10 -3.49
N ILE A 98 15.94 -0.51 -4.26
CA ILE A 98 14.83 -1.28 -3.73
C ILE A 98 14.96 -2.76 -4.09
N VAL A 99 14.63 -3.60 -3.11
CA VAL A 99 14.41 -5.02 -3.35
C VAL A 99 12.93 -5.26 -3.09
N THR A 100 12.22 -5.75 -4.09
CA THR A 100 10.78 -5.98 -3.95
C THR A 100 10.51 -7.40 -3.52
N THR A 101 9.72 -7.54 -2.44
CA THR A 101 9.26 -8.83 -1.96
C THR A 101 7.76 -8.91 -2.18
N VAL A 102 7.33 -9.97 -2.87
CA VAL A 102 5.91 -10.20 -3.11
C VAL A 102 5.42 -11.17 -2.04
N GLU A 103 4.46 -10.74 -1.24
CA GLU A 103 3.95 -11.55 -0.13
C GLU A 103 3.24 -12.79 -0.63
N LYS A 104 2.53 -12.66 -1.71
CA LYS A 104 1.85 -13.79 -2.31
C LYS A 104 2.86 -14.64 -3.06
N LYS A 105 2.76 -15.94 -2.89
CA LYS A 105 3.63 -16.86 -3.60
C LYS A 105 2.93 -17.36 -4.84
N GLY A 106 3.61 -17.22 -5.93
CA GLY A 106 3.13 -17.77 -7.18
C GLY A 106 3.59 -19.18 -7.37
#